data_0a2adf9f32fca04ea5468640684ba469
#
_entry.id   0a2adf9f32fca04ea5468640684ba469
#
_cell.length_a   1.000
_cell.length_b   1.000
_cell.length_c   1.000
_cell.angle_alpha   90.00
_cell.angle_beta   90.00
_cell.angle_gamma   90.00
#
_symmetry.space_group_name_H-M   'P 1'
#
loop_
_entity.id
_entity.type
_entity.pdbx_description
1 polymer ?
#
loop_
_entity_poly.entity_id
_entity_poly.type
_entity_poly.pdbx_seq_one_letter_code
_entity_poly.pdbx_strand_id
1 'polypeptide(L)'
;MVVFWLLSHRDPKLVIDYDWWPMTYLLLLAVLFVVPLRSLAVSHTGRSRLLWTLKRISIGGLAEAKDGKFGDILLADALTSYAKVLADLFVCLCMFLSRGGSATKRPDRDCGGDVFVPLLMAIPSVIRLRQCLIEYVRVRRAPYKESAGWGGQHLANAVKYATAFPVIIFSALQRNLATEDKNVSTGLYRAWLVAMLVNSLYSFYWDVAKDWDLTLFSDSKERNSPDHPYGLRRRLIIHKPAVYYAVIGLDLCLRCTWLMKLTPGLDHVADFESSIFIIQFLEVFRRWVWVFFRVETEWLRNTTSGLGLGVDDVLLGVYDSSDKYDSD
;
A
#
# COMPACT_ATOMS: atom_id res chain seq x y z
N MET A 1 -19.89 -11.58 -7.91
CA MET A 1 -19.17 -10.92 -9.02
C MET A 1 -18.75 -11.90 -10.12
N VAL A 2 -18.05 -13.01 -9.83
CA VAL A 2 -17.66 -14.00 -10.86
C VAL A 2 -18.87 -14.52 -11.67
N VAL A 3 -19.96 -14.88 -10.99
CA VAL A 3 -21.20 -15.32 -11.66
C VAL A 3 -21.77 -14.24 -12.57
N PHE A 4 -21.81 -12.99 -12.11
CA PHE A 4 -22.25 -11.85 -12.95
C PHE A 4 -21.34 -11.70 -14.17
N TRP A 5 -20.02 -11.77 -13.99
CA TRP A 5 -19.07 -11.68 -15.09
C TRP A 5 -19.25 -12.81 -16.13
N LEU A 6 -19.41 -14.05 -15.68
CA LEU A 6 -19.65 -15.20 -16.55
C LEU A 6 -20.96 -15.07 -17.34
N LEU A 7 -22.05 -14.64 -16.69
CA LEU A 7 -23.35 -14.45 -17.31
C LEU A 7 -23.31 -13.31 -18.33
N SER A 8 -22.70 -12.18 -17.98
CA SER A 8 -22.59 -11.00 -18.85
C SER A 8 -21.76 -11.25 -20.10
N HIS A 9 -20.75 -12.12 -20.02
CA HIS A 9 -19.97 -12.51 -21.20
C HIS A 9 -20.70 -13.50 -22.11
N ARG A 10 -21.64 -14.26 -21.56
CA ARG A 10 -22.41 -15.25 -22.32
C ARG A 10 -23.60 -14.63 -23.04
N ASP A 11 -24.28 -13.68 -22.44
CA ASP A 11 -25.43 -12.98 -23.00
C ASP A 11 -25.38 -11.48 -22.70
N PRO A 12 -25.09 -10.62 -23.70
CA PRO A 12 -25.02 -9.18 -23.52
C PRO A 12 -26.33 -8.52 -23.02
N LYS A 13 -27.50 -9.14 -23.25
CA LYS A 13 -28.79 -8.61 -22.76
C LYS A 13 -28.87 -8.67 -21.24
N LEU A 14 -28.35 -9.72 -20.64
CA LEU A 14 -28.29 -9.84 -19.18
C LEU A 14 -27.49 -8.73 -18.51
N VAL A 15 -26.53 -8.15 -19.21
CA VAL A 15 -25.73 -7.02 -18.71
C VAL A 15 -26.62 -5.81 -18.44
N ILE A 16 -27.58 -5.53 -19.35
CA ILE A 16 -28.48 -4.39 -19.24
C ILE A 16 -29.49 -4.63 -18.09
N ASP A 17 -30.04 -5.83 -18.02
CA ASP A 17 -31.07 -6.18 -17.02
C ASP A 17 -30.51 -6.24 -15.59
N TYR A 18 -29.25 -6.62 -15.44
CA TYR A 18 -28.56 -6.76 -14.15
C TYR A 18 -27.46 -5.73 -13.90
N ASP A 19 -27.49 -4.59 -14.58
CA ASP A 19 -26.50 -3.51 -14.46
C ASP A 19 -26.38 -2.94 -13.01
N TRP A 20 -27.42 -3.05 -12.21
CA TRP A 20 -27.45 -2.67 -10.80
C TRP A 20 -26.67 -3.61 -9.87
N TRP A 21 -26.35 -4.83 -10.30
CA TRP A 21 -25.74 -5.87 -9.45
C TRP A 21 -24.38 -5.47 -8.86
N PRO A 22 -23.42 -4.93 -9.61
CA PRO A 22 -22.13 -4.51 -9.05
C PRO A 22 -22.27 -3.42 -7.97
N MET A 23 -23.21 -2.48 -8.15
CA MET A 23 -23.49 -1.43 -7.18
C MET A 23 -24.06 -2.01 -5.88
N THR A 24 -25.04 -2.89 -5.95
CA THR A 24 -25.63 -3.52 -4.77
C THR A 24 -24.62 -4.39 -4.02
N TYR A 25 -23.75 -5.08 -4.74
CA TYR A 25 -22.66 -5.84 -4.14
C TYR A 25 -21.68 -4.95 -3.38
N LEU A 26 -21.27 -3.82 -3.97
CA LEU A 26 -20.40 -2.84 -3.32
C LEU A 26 -21.05 -2.25 -2.07
N LEU A 27 -22.33 -1.88 -2.18
CA LEU A 27 -23.11 -1.37 -1.04
C LEU A 27 -23.23 -2.40 0.08
N LEU A 28 -23.51 -3.67 -0.26
CA LEU A 28 -23.58 -4.76 0.71
C LEU A 28 -22.25 -4.93 1.44
N LEU A 29 -21.12 -4.92 0.72
CA LEU A 29 -19.80 -5.00 1.34
C LEU A 29 -19.53 -3.82 2.27
N ALA A 30 -19.89 -2.60 1.86
CA ALA A 30 -19.73 -1.41 2.68
C ALA A 30 -20.58 -1.50 3.96
N VAL A 31 -21.84 -1.94 3.85
CA VAL A 31 -22.75 -2.15 4.99
C VAL A 31 -22.18 -3.22 5.93
N LEU A 32 -21.76 -4.36 5.42
CA LEU A 32 -21.16 -5.44 6.23
C LEU A 32 -19.87 -4.99 6.94
N PHE A 33 -19.12 -4.07 6.35
CA PHE A 33 -17.91 -3.54 6.95
C PHE A 33 -18.20 -2.53 8.06
N VAL A 34 -19.19 -1.64 7.88
CA VAL A 34 -19.48 -0.54 8.80
C VAL A 34 -20.44 -0.99 9.91
N VAL A 35 -21.49 -1.76 9.59
CA VAL A 35 -22.52 -2.13 10.56
C VAL A 35 -21.99 -3.19 11.53
N PRO A 36 -22.13 -2.98 12.85
CA PRO A 36 -21.66 -3.92 13.88
C PRO A 36 -22.61 -5.11 14.03
N LEU A 37 -22.68 -5.98 13.02
CA LEU A 37 -23.48 -7.20 13.07
C LEU A 37 -22.80 -8.23 13.98
N ARG A 38 -23.26 -8.34 15.23
CA ARG A 38 -22.71 -9.28 16.23
C ARG A 38 -22.88 -10.75 15.83
N SER A 39 -23.93 -11.07 15.09
CA SER A 39 -24.29 -12.46 14.70
C SER A 39 -23.53 -12.99 13.48
N LEU A 40 -23.02 -12.12 12.61
CA LEU A 40 -22.22 -12.51 11.45
C LEU A 40 -20.73 -12.47 11.75
N ALA A 41 -20.32 -13.19 12.74
CA ALA A 41 -19.00 -13.76 13.12
C ALA A 41 -17.67 -13.16 12.60
N VAL A 42 -17.65 -12.05 11.88
CA VAL A 42 -16.42 -11.32 11.60
C VAL A 42 -16.14 -10.43 12.82
N SER A 43 -15.12 -10.78 13.58
CA SER A 43 -14.70 -10.15 14.83
C SER A 43 -15.08 -8.67 14.94
N HIS A 44 -16.09 -8.34 15.75
CA HIS A 44 -16.47 -6.96 16.05
C HIS A 44 -15.28 -6.14 16.52
N THR A 45 -14.46 -6.73 17.37
CA THR A 45 -13.23 -6.13 17.91
C THR A 45 -12.22 -5.82 16.81
N GLY A 46 -12.00 -6.74 15.86
CA GLY A 46 -11.07 -6.51 14.74
C GLY A 46 -11.51 -5.39 13.80
N ARG A 47 -12.80 -5.33 13.45
CA ARG A 47 -13.36 -4.26 12.62
C ARG A 47 -13.31 -2.91 13.31
N SER A 48 -13.70 -2.85 14.57
CA SER A 48 -13.64 -1.62 15.36
C SER A 48 -12.21 -1.09 15.44
N ARG A 49 -11.24 -1.96 15.75
CA ARG A 49 -9.81 -1.58 15.76
C ARG A 49 -9.34 -1.08 14.40
N LEU A 50 -9.69 -1.77 13.31
CA LEU A 50 -9.32 -1.35 11.95
C LEU A 50 -9.90 0.03 11.63
N LEU A 51 -11.16 0.28 11.91
CA LEU A 51 -11.80 1.58 11.68
C LEU A 51 -11.18 2.69 12.54
N TRP A 52 -10.88 2.42 13.82
CA TRP A 52 -10.18 3.35 14.68
C TRP A 52 -8.76 3.67 14.18
N THR A 53 -8.00 2.65 13.79
CA THR A 53 -6.67 2.83 13.21
C THR A 53 -6.75 3.63 11.92
N LEU A 54 -7.69 3.31 11.04
CA LEU A 54 -7.90 4.02 9.79
C LEU A 54 -8.25 5.50 10.03
N LYS A 55 -9.16 5.79 10.98
CA LYS A 55 -9.47 7.17 11.40
C LYS A 55 -8.24 7.88 11.94
N ARG A 56 -7.46 7.23 12.81
CA ARG A 56 -6.26 7.80 13.42
C ARG A 56 -5.21 8.17 12.39
N ILE A 57 -4.86 7.25 11.48
CA ILE A 57 -3.84 7.52 10.46
C ILE A 57 -4.29 8.60 9.47
N SER A 58 -5.58 8.66 9.13
CA SER A 58 -6.12 9.63 8.17
C SER A 58 -6.19 11.05 8.76
N ILE A 59 -6.58 11.19 10.03
CA ILE A 59 -6.84 12.47 10.68
C ILE A 59 -5.76 12.80 11.71
N GLY A 60 -5.51 11.91 12.67
CA GLY A 60 -4.70 12.15 13.86
C GLY A 60 -3.20 11.96 13.67
N GLY A 61 -2.77 11.13 12.75
CA GLY A 61 -1.36 10.87 12.48
C GLY A 61 -0.88 9.50 12.94
N LEU A 62 -0.06 9.42 13.98
CA LEU A 62 0.66 8.20 14.39
C LEU A 62 0.57 7.99 15.90
N ALA A 63 0.19 6.78 16.32
CA ALA A 63 0.19 6.38 17.72
C ALA A 63 1.58 6.42 18.38
N GLU A 64 1.63 6.33 19.68
CA GLU A 64 2.86 6.05 20.42
C GLU A 64 3.23 4.57 20.34
N ALA A 65 4.46 4.23 20.73
CA ALA A 65 4.97 2.85 20.63
C ALA A 65 4.08 1.86 21.39
N LYS A 66 3.64 2.23 22.59
CA LYS A 66 2.75 1.42 23.47
C LYS A 66 1.32 1.29 22.94
N ASP A 67 0.87 2.20 22.07
CA ASP A 67 -0.52 2.31 21.63
C ASP A 67 -0.72 1.72 20.21
N GLY A 68 0.16 0.83 19.76
CA GLY A 68 0.04 0.16 18.47
C GLY A 68 0.60 0.95 17.29
N LYS A 69 1.66 1.73 17.48
CA LYS A 69 2.37 2.47 16.42
C LYS A 69 2.71 1.62 15.22
N PHE A 70 3.17 0.39 15.43
CA PHE A 70 3.54 -0.51 14.34
C PHE A 70 2.32 -0.89 13.49
N GLY A 71 1.16 -1.11 14.09
CA GLY A 71 -0.10 -1.35 13.37
C GLY A 71 -0.50 -0.17 12.49
N ASP A 72 -0.35 1.07 12.98
CA ASP A 72 -0.59 2.29 12.20
C ASP A 72 0.33 2.38 10.97
N ILE A 73 1.62 2.07 11.19
CA ILE A 73 2.62 2.05 10.11
C ILE A 73 2.26 0.99 9.07
N LEU A 74 1.97 -0.23 9.52
CA LEU A 74 1.68 -1.37 8.67
C LEU A 74 0.42 -1.14 7.82
N LEU A 75 -0.64 -0.61 8.43
CA LEU A 75 -1.88 -0.28 7.72
C LEU A 75 -1.66 0.83 6.68
N ALA A 76 -0.96 1.89 7.06
CA ALA A 76 -0.67 2.98 6.14
C ALA A 76 0.22 2.53 4.97
N ASP A 77 1.18 1.64 5.21
CA ASP A 77 1.99 1.02 4.15
C ASP A 77 1.15 0.11 3.24
N ALA A 78 0.21 -0.66 3.80
CA ALA A 78 -0.72 -1.43 3.00
C ALA A 78 -1.55 -0.53 2.08
N LEU A 79 -2.07 0.60 2.58
CA LEU A 79 -2.85 1.55 1.80
C LEU A 79 -2.10 2.11 0.59
N THR A 80 -0.75 2.24 0.64
CA THR A 80 0.01 2.70 -0.54
C THR A 80 -0.14 1.79 -1.75
N SER A 81 -0.29 0.49 -1.56
CA SER A 81 -0.55 -0.47 -2.64
C SER A 81 -2.02 -0.46 -3.11
N TYR A 82 -2.92 0.14 -2.34
CA TYR A 82 -4.32 0.35 -2.71
C TYR A 82 -4.58 1.72 -3.37
N ALA A 83 -3.55 2.55 -3.58
CA ALA A 83 -3.71 3.90 -4.12
C ALA A 83 -4.52 3.94 -5.43
N LYS A 84 -4.18 3.08 -6.40
CA LYS A 84 -4.91 2.95 -7.66
C LYS A 84 -6.32 2.37 -7.45
N VAL A 85 -6.47 1.39 -6.57
CA VAL A 85 -7.77 0.78 -6.23
C VAL A 85 -8.72 1.82 -5.63
N LEU A 86 -8.23 2.73 -4.77
CA LEU A 86 -9.02 3.82 -4.20
C LEU A 86 -9.48 4.80 -5.28
N ALA A 87 -8.60 5.13 -6.23
CA ALA A 87 -8.95 5.97 -7.36
C ALA A 87 -10.00 5.31 -8.29
N ASP A 88 -9.85 4.03 -8.59
CA ASP A 88 -10.81 3.28 -9.42
C ASP A 88 -12.15 3.09 -8.68
N LEU A 89 -12.13 2.92 -7.35
CA LEU A 89 -13.36 2.91 -6.54
C LEU A 89 -14.13 4.23 -6.67
N PHE A 90 -13.41 5.37 -6.66
CA PHE A 90 -14.03 6.67 -6.88
C PHE A 90 -14.63 6.77 -8.29
N VAL A 91 -13.93 6.32 -9.33
CA VAL A 91 -14.47 6.28 -10.70
C VAL A 91 -15.72 5.40 -10.77
N CYS A 92 -15.74 4.24 -10.11
CA CYS A 92 -16.93 3.40 -10.00
C CYS A 92 -18.10 4.12 -9.33
N LEU A 93 -17.85 4.85 -8.24
CA LEU A 93 -18.89 5.65 -7.58
C LEU A 93 -19.42 6.75 -8.50
N CYS A 94 -18.56 7.41 -9.27
CA CYS A 94 -19.00 8.35 -10.30
C CYS A 94 -19.91 7.69 -11.33
N MET A 95 -19.56 6.51 -11.83
CA MET A 95 -20.36 5.77 -12.79
C MET A 95 -21.74 5.44 -12.24
N PHE A 96 -21.85 5.08 -10.97
CA PHE A 96 -23.13 4.75 -10.34
C PHE A 96 -24.00 5.98 -10.04
N LEU A 97 -23.39 7.10 -9.67
CA LEU A 97 -24.08 8.30 -9.22
C LEU A 97 -24.39 9.28 -10.38
N SER A 98 -23.80 9.10 -11.56
CA SER A 98 -24.07 9.93 -12.73
C SER A 98 -25.50 9.70 -13.26
N ARG A 99 -26.08 10.75 -13.85
CA ARG A 99 -27.42 10.62 -14.50
C ARG A 99 -27.34 9.63 -15.66
N GLY A 100 -28.14 8.56 -15.60
CA GLY A 100 -28.05 7.42 -16.52
C GLY A 100 -26.84 6.52 -16.26
N GLY A 101 -26.43 6.48 -14.99
CA GLY A 101 -25.32 5.66 -14.51
C GLY A 101 -25.50 4.20 -14.83
N SER A 102 -24.42 3.55 -15.23
CA SER A 102 -24.38 2.14 -15.58
C SER A 102 -23.05 1.56 -15.11
N ALA A 103 -23.10 0.37 -14.51
CA ALA A 103 -21.91 -0.35 -14.08
C ALA A 103 -21.13 -0.97 -15.23
N THR A 104 -21.69 -0.99 -16.42
CA THR A 104 -21.19 -1.73 -17.58
C THR A 104 -20.70 -0.82 -18.71
N LYS A 105 -20.85 0.50 -18.58
CA LYS A 105 -20.26 1.48 -19.49
C LYS A 105 -18.75 1.58 -19.29
N ARG A 106 -18.07 2.13 -20.30
CA ARG A 106 -16.65 2.45 -20.19
C ARG A 106 -16.41 3.40 -19.02
N PRO A 107 -15.43 3.13 -18.13
CA PRO A 107 -15.12 4.00 -17.01
C PRO A 107 -14.73 5.41 -17.45
N ASP A 108 -15.45 6.40 -16.94
CA ASP A 108 -15.10 7.82 -17.11
C ASP A 108 -14.07 8.20 -16.05
N ARG A 109 -12.79 8.20 -16.45
CA ARG A 109 -11.68 8.53 -15.56
C ARG A 109 -11.48 10.04 -15.38
N ASP A 110 -12.21 10.85 -16.12
CA ASP A 110 -12.19 12.31 -16.01
C ASP A 110 -13.28 12.83 -15.06
N CYS A 111 -14.03 11.91 -14.43
CA CYS A 111 -15.00 12.24 -13.40
C CYS A 111 -14.34 12.99 -12.25
N GLY A 112 -14.88 14.15 -11.88
CA GLY A 112 -14.30 15.05 -10.89
C GLY A 112 -13.18 15.94 -11.45
N GLY A 113 -12.91 15.87 -12.75
CA GLY A 113 -11.85 16.63 -13.42
C GLY A 113 -10.47 16.00 -13.32
N ASP A 114 -9.53 16.57 -14.05
CA ASP A 114 -8.19 16.03 -14.29
C ASP A 114 -7.33 15.87 -13.02
N VAL A 115 -7.69 16.52 -11.92
CA VAL A 115 -6.89 16.62 -10.69
C VAL A 115 -7.36 15.67 -9.61
N PHE A 116 -8.65 15.31 -9.58
CA PHE A 116 -9.23 14.60 -8.45
C PHE A 116 -8.72 13.15 -8.33
N VAL A 117 -8.66 12.42 -9.43
CA VAL A 117 -8.14 11.05 -9.47
C VAL A 117 -6.66 10.99 -9.06
N PRO A 118 -5.75 11.83 -9.58
CA PRO A 118 -4.38 11.93 -9.11
C PRO A 118 -4.25 12.28 -7.61
N LEU A 119 -5.09 13.18 -7.08
CA LEU A 119 -5.09 13.51 -5.65
C LEU A 119 -5.45 12.29 -4.81
N LEU A 120 -6.48 11.53 -5.18
CA LEU A 120 -6.86 10.30 -4.48
C LEU A 120 -5.72 9.27 -4.48
N MET A 121 -5.02 9.13 -5.59
CA MET A 121 -3.84 8.26 -5.67
C MET A 121 -2.70 8.73 -4.76
N ALA A 122 -2.57 10.03 -4.52
CA ALA A 122 -1.53 10.60 -3.68
C ALA A 122 -1.80 10.41 -2.17
N ILE A 123 -3.06 10.30 -1.73
CA ILE A 123 -3.47 10.25 -0.31
C ILE A 123 -2.65 9.25 0.51
N PRO A 124 -2.52 7.96 0.13
CA PRO A 124 -1.77 7.01 0.93
C PRO A 124 -0.30 7.39 1.11
N SER A 125 0.33 7.91 0.06
CA SER A 125 1.72 8.39 0.12
C SER A 125 1.86 9.63 1.00
N VAL A 126 0.89 10.54 0.99
CA VAL A 126 0.84 11.71 1.90
C VAL A 126 0.70 11.26 3.35
N ILE A 127 -0.16 10.29 3.64
CA ILE A 127 -0.32 9.73 5.00
C ILE A 127 1.03 9.18 5.50
N ARG A 128 1.71 8.37 4.69
CA ARG A 128 3.01 7.79 5.05
C ARG A 128 4.10 8.85 5.19
N LEU A 129 4.17 9.79 4.28
CA LEU A 129 5.10 10.93 4.36
C LEU A 129 4.92 11.67 5.69
N ARG A 130 3.66 12.00 6.04
CA ARG A 130 3.33 12.65 7.30
C ARG A 130 3.77 11.83 8.52
N GLN A 131 3.52 10.53 8.53
CA GLN A 131 3.97 9.66 9.63
C GLN A 131 5.50 9.68 9.79
N CYS A 132 6.24 9.59 8.70
CA CYS A 132 7.70 9.67 8.72
C CYS A 132 8.21 11.02 9.25
N LEU A 133 7.56 12.12 8.90
CA LEU A 133 7.90 13.45 9.40
C LEU A 133 7.56 13.59 10.90
N ILE A 134 6.45 13.03 11.37
CA ILE A 134 6.10 12.99 12.80
C ILE A 134 7.19 12.23 13.58
N GLU A 135 7.62 11.06 13.09
CA GLU A 135 8.71 10.31 13.73
C GLU A 135 10.02 11.09 13.76
N TYR A 136 10.38 11.72 12.65
CA TYR A 136 11.55 12.59 12.60
C TYR A 136 11.50 13.70 13.66
N VAL A 137 10.36 14.40 13.75
CA VAL A 137 10.16 15.47 14.75
C VAL A 137 10.18 14.92 16.17
N ARG A 138 9.58 13.74 16.42
CA ARG A 138 9.63 13.08 17.73
C ARG A 138 11.08 12.80 18.17
N VAL A 139 11.88 12.19 17.29
CA VAL A 139 13.30 11.91 17.56
C VAL A 139 14.08 13.20 17.81
N ARG A 140 13.83 14.25 17.02
CA ARG A 140 14.52 15.56 17.19
C ARG A 140 14.15 16.27 18.50
N ARG A 141 12.96 16.02 19.05
CA ARG A 141 12.47 16.61 20.31
C ARG A 141 12.74 15.76 21.53
N ALA A 142 13.07 14.48 21.33
CA ALA A 142 13.38 13.56 22.42
C ALA A 142 14.68 14.00 23.15
N PRO A 143 14.76 13.80 24.48
CA PRO A 143 16.00 13.98 25.21
C PRO A 143 17.12 13.12 24.63
N TYR A 144 18.36 13.62 24.61
CA TYR A 144 19.51 12.96 24.00
C TYR A 144 19.73 11.50 24.48
N LYS A 145 19.35 11.19 25.71
CA LYS A 145 19.44 9.83 26.30
C LYS A 145 18.47 8.82 25.66
N GLU A 146 17.38 9.27 25.05
CA GLU A 146 16.34 8.43 24.45
C GLU A 146 16.42 8.44 22.90
N SER A 147 17.13 9.40 22.30
CA SER A 147 17.22 9.50 20.85
C SER A 147 18.33 8.63 20.28
N ALA A 148 17.97 7.60 19.55
CA ALA A 148 18.89 6.81 18.73
C ALA A 148 19.29 7.60 17.47
N GLY A 149 20.17 8.61 17.63
CA GLY A 149 20.70 9.40 16.53
C GLY A 149 19.84 10.62 16.15
N TRP A 150 20.12 11.23 14.98
CA TRP A 150 19.50 12.48 14.52
C TRP A 150 18.17 12.30 13.72
N GLY A 151 17.67 11.07 13.60
CA GLY A 151 16.41 10.76 12.92
C GLY A 151 16.50 10.67 11.39
N GLY A 152 17.71 10.65 10.83
CA GLY A 152 17.90 10.60 9.37
C GLY A 152 17.24 9.43 8.67
N GLN A 153 17.10 8.30 9.35
CA GLN A 153 16.36 7.15 8.83
C GLN A 153 14.88 7.46 8.56
N HIS A 154 14.24 8.27 9.42
CA HIS A 154 12.83 8.68 9.21
C HIS A 154 12.72 9.65 8.04
N LEU A 155 13.71 10.53 7.86
CA LEU A 155 13.75 11.45 6.73
C LEU A 155 13.99 10.68 5.41
N ALA A 156 14.91 9.72 5.40
CA ALA A 156 15.13 8.85 4.24
C ALA A 156 13.86 8.03 3.89
N ASN A 157 13.12 7.55 4.90
CA ASN A 157 11.82 6.91 4.69
C ASN A 157 10.77 7.90 4.13
N ALA A 158 10.78 9.15 4.59
CA ALA A 158 9.94 10.20 4.01
C ALA A 158 10.22 10.42 2.52
N VAL A 159 11.50 10.43 2.11
CA VAL A 159 11.91 10.51 0.71
C VAL A 159 11.36 9.33 -0.10
N LYS A 160 11.37 8.09 0.43
CA LYS A 160 10.74 6.92 -0.21
C LYS A 160 9.30 7.23 -0.68
N TYR A 161 8.47 7.77 0.21
CA TYR A 161 7.08 8.10 -0.14
C TYR A 161 6.96 9.36 -1.01
N ALA A 162 7.90 10.30 -0.90
CA ALA A 162 7.95 11.47 -1.75
C ALA A 162 8.24 11.12 -3.22
N THR A 163 8.98 10.05 -3.51
CA THR A 163 9.26 9.61 -4.89
C THR A 163 8.02 9.16 -5.65
N ALA A 164 6.90 8.88 -4.97
CA ALA A 164 5.63 8.54 -5.62
C ALA A 164 4.96 9.76 -6.29
N PHE A 165 5.17 10.98 -5.77
CA PHE A 165 4.50 12.17 -6.31
C PHE A 165 4.91 12.51 -7.73
N PRO A 166 6.19 12.54 -8.12
CA PRO A 166 6.58 12.74 -9.51
C PRO A 166 5.95 11.73 -10.47
N VAL A 167 5.83 10.46 -10.06
CA VAL A 167 5.17 9.43 -10.87
C VAL A 167 3.70 9.79 -11.13
N ILE A 168 2.97 10.19 -10.09
CA ILE A 168 1.55 10.57 -10.19
C ILE A 168 1.41 11.83 -11.03
N ILE A 169 2.22 12.85 -10.79
CA ILE A 169 2.19 14.14 -11.50
C ILE A 169 2.47 13.95 -12.99
N PHE A 170 3.57 13.27 -13.35
CA PHE A 170 3.90 13.05 -14.76
C PHE A 170 2.87 12.16 -15.47
N SER A 171 2.29 11.18 -14.78
CA SER A 171 1.20 10.38 -15.33
C SER A 171 -0.06 11.21 -15.61
N ALA A 172 -0.40 12.15 -14.73
CA ALA A 172 -1.52 13.06 -14.93
C ALA A 172 -1.26 14.05 -16.07
N LEU A 173 -0.07 14.66 -16.09
CA LEU A 173 0.33 15.59 -17.17
C LEU A 173 0.37 14.94 -18.54
N GLN A 174 0.86 13.69 -18.64
CA GLN A 174 0.82 12.95 -19.89
C GLN A 174 -0.60 12.78 -20.42
N ARG A 175 -1.56 12.46 -19.53
CA ARG A 175 -2.96 12.28 -19.93
C ARG A 175 -3.58 13.58 -20.43
N ASN A 176 -3.29 14.69 -19.75
CA ASN A 176 -3.92 15.99 -20.05
C ASN A 176 -3.25 16.72 -21.21
N LEU A 177 -1.93 16.58 -21.40
CA LEU A 177 -1.16 17.30 -22.42
C LEU A 177 -0.82 16.47 -23.67
N ALA A 178 -1.22 15.20 -23.72
CA ALA A 178 -0.88 14.27 -24.81
C ALA A 178 -1.42 14.69 -26.19
N THR A 179 -2.23 15.73 -26.26
CA THR A 179 -3.03 16.08 -27.44
C THR A 179 -2.37 17.11 -28.37
N GLU A 180 -1.39 17.91 -27.93
CA GLU A 180 -0.99 19.12 -28.69
C GLU A 180 0.45 19.13 -29.22
N ASP A 181 1.43 18.53 -28.55
CA ASP A 181 2.83 18.54 -29.01
C ASP A 181 3.57 17.22 -28.75
N LYS A 182 4.02 16.55 -29.82
CA LYS A 182 4.76 15.28 -29.74
C LYS A 182 6.07 15.39 -28.93
N ASN A 183 6.75 16.53 -28.97
CA ASN A 183 8.00 16.71 -28.25
C ASN A 183 7.77 16.81 -26.75
N VAL A 184 6.73 17.53 -26.32
CA VAL A 184 6.30 17.66 -24.92
C VAL A 184 5.86 16.29 -24.40
N SER A 185 5.05 15.56 -25.16
CA SER A 185 4.59 14.21 -24.80
C SER A 185 5.77 13.25 -24.61
N THR A 186 6.74 13.25 -25.50
CA THR A 186 7.96 12.41 -25.37
C THR A 186 8.80 12.81 -24.15
N GLY A 187 8.93 14.09 -23.88
CA GLY A 187 9.65 14.59 -22.69
C GLY A 187 9.01 14.15 -21.39
N LEU A 188 7.69 14.30 -21.27
CA LEU A 188 6.92 13.85 -20.11
C LEU A 188 6.98 12.33 -19.93
N TYR A 189 6.92 11.58 -21.02
CA TYR A 189 7.07 10.12 -20.95
C TYR A 189 8.43 9.69 -20.40
N ARG A 190 9.52 10.30 -20.87
CA ARG A 190 10.87 10.05 -20.34
C ARG A 190 10.98 10.44 -18.86
N ALA A 191 10.43 11.58 -18.46
CA ALA A 191 10.40 12.02 -17.07
C ALA A 191 9.62 11.04 -16.18
N TRP A 192 8.47 10.56 -16.66
CA TRP A 192 7.70 9.52 -15.98
C TRP A 192 8.48 8.22 -15.81
N LEU A 193 9.19 7.76 -16.85
CA LEU A 193 10.04 6.57 -16.79
C LEU A 193 11.12 6.68 -15.73
N VAL A 194 11.83 7.82 -15.71
CA VAL A 194 12.88 8.07 -14.70
C VAL A 194 12.28 8.09 -13.30
N ALA A 195 11.16 8.78 -13.09
CA ALA A 195 10.47 8.84 -11.81
C ALA A 195 10.03 7.45 -11.35
N MET A 196 9.49 6.64 -12.26
CA MET A 196 9.05 5.27 -11.98
C MET A 196 10.22 4.36 -11.60
N LEU A 197 11.33 4.46 -12.33
CA LEU A 197 12.55 3.70 -12.04
C LEU A 197 13.11 4.06 -10.65
N VAL A 198 13.23 5.35 -10.36
CA VAL A 198 13.72 5.84 -9.06
C VAL A 198 12.80 5.35 -7.93
N ASN A 199 11.48 5.52 -8.08
CA ASN A 199 10.51 5.06 -7.07
C ASN A 199 10.59 3.54 -6.85
N SER A 200 10.69 2.76 -7.93
CA SER A 200 10.75 1.29 -7.85
C SER A 200 12.04 0.80 -7.17
N LEU A 201 13.20 1.30 -7.59
CA LEU A 201 14.49 0.88 -7.05
C LEU A 201 14.69 1.34 -5.60
N TYR A 202 14.31 2.59 -5.29
CA TYR A 202 14.44 3.12 -3.94
C TYR A 202 13.53 2.35 -2.97
N SER A 203 12.30 2.06 -3.38
CA SER A 203 11.37 1.29 -2.57
C SER A 203 11.81 -0.16 -2.40
N PHE A 204 12.37 -0.80 -3.45
CA PHE A 204 12.95 -2.14 -3.36
C PHE A 204 14.12 -2.19 -2.37
N TYR A 205 15.07 -1.26 -2.50
CA TYR A 205 16.17 -1.15 -1.54
C TYR A 205 15.66 -1.02 -0.11
N TRP A 206 14.63 -0.17 0.08
CA TRP A 206 14.07 0.08 1.41
C TRP A 206 13.41 -1.17 2.00
N ASP A 207 12.63 -1.88 1.22
CA ASP A 207 11.95 -3.10 1.66
C ASP A 207 12.96 -4.16 2.10
N VAL A 208 14.01 -4.40 1.31
CA VAL A 208 15.03 -5.40 1.63
C VAL A 208 15.92 -4.96 2.80
N ALA A 209 16.48 -3.74 2.73
CA ALA A 209 17.51 -3.30 3.67
C ALA A 209 16.95 -2.77 5.00
N LYS A 210 15.74 -2.16 5.00
CA LYS A 210 15.21 -1.48 6.19
C LYS A 210 13.97 -2.18 6.77
N ASP A 211 13.03 -2.59 5.91
CA ASP A 211 11.80 -3.21 6.37
C ASP A 211 12.01 -4.68 6.73
N TRP A 212 12.83 -5.40 5.99
CA TRP A 212 13.16 -6.81 6.26
C TRP A 212 14.48 -7.00 7.00
N ASP A 213 15.24 -5.93 7.22
CA ASP A 213 16.50 -5.95 7.96
C ASP A 213 17.51 -6.96 7.39
N LEU A 214 17.63 -6.98 6.06
CA LEU A 214 18.54 -7.84 5.34
C LEU A 214 19.74 -7.02 4.86
N THR A 215 20.97 -7.52 5.06
CA THR A 215 22.21 -6.80 4.75
C THR A 215 22.76 -7.07 3.34
N LEU A 216 21.87 -7.51 2.42
CA LEU A 216 22.26 -7.85 1.06
C LEU A 216 22.97 -6.69 0.32
N PHE A 217 22.58 -5.44 0.63
CA PHE A 217 23.13 -4.22 0.03
C PHE A 217 24.15 -3.52 0.92
N SER A 218 24.49 -4.10 2.07
CA SER A 218 25.48 -3.55 2.99
C SER A 218 26.91 -3.93 2.59
N ASP A 219 27.89 -3.29 3.22
CA ASP A 219 29.30 -3.59 3.04
C ASP A 219 29.63 -5.07 3.31
N SER A 220 30.68 -5.56 2.68
CA SER A 220 31.11 -6.98 2.79
C SER A 220 31.37 -7.41 4.24
N LYS A 221 31.80 -6.49 5.11
CA LYS A 221 32.04 -6.76 6.54
C LYS A 221 30.74 -7.05 7.27
N GLU A 222 29.71 -6.25 7.04
CA GLU A 222 28.39 -6.41 7.66
C GLU A 222 27.65 -7.63 7.09
N ARG A 223 27.68 -7.77 5.75
CA ARG A 223 27.03 -8.89 5.04
C ARG A 223 27.55 -10.28 5.43
N ASN A 224 28.85 -10.38 5.80
CA ASN A 224 29.47 -11.64 6.20
C ASN A 224 29.67 -11.72 7.72
N SER A 225 29.06 -10.84 8.50
CA SER A 225 29.12 -10.91 9.95
C SER A 225 28.37 -12.13 10.49
N PRO A 226 28.73 -12.63 11.69
CA PRO A 226 28.00 -13.73 12.32
C PRO A 226 26.52 -13.44 12.57
N ASP A 227 26.14 -12.16 12.63
CA ASP A 227 24.76 -11.71 12.86
C ASP A 227 23.95 -11.64 11.56
N HIS A 228 24.64 -11.62 10.38
CA HIS A 228 24.00 -11.54 9.08
C HIS A 228 24.60 -12.55 8.06
N PRO A 229 24.51 -13.85 8.35
CA PRO A 229 25.10 -14.85 7.47
C PRO A 229 24.46 -14.79 6.07
N TYR A 230 25.30 -14.71 5.04
CA TYR A 230 24.91 -14.64 3.62
C TYR A 230 24.00 -13.43 3.26
N GLY A 231 24.13 -12.33 4.00
CA GLY A 231 23.30 -11.15 3.79
C GLY A 231 21.85 -11.29 4.29
N LEU A 232 21.59 -12.31 5.10
CA LEU A 232 20.30 -12.53 5.80
C LEU A 232 20.48 -12.24 7.29
N ARG A 233 19.39 -12.29 8.05
CA ARG A 233 19.41 -12.19 9.51
C ARG A 233 19.85 -13.51 10.16
N ARG A 234 20.48 -13.44 11.33
CA ARG A 234 20.89 -14.62 12.10
C ARG A 234 19.71 -15.49 12.52
N ARG A 235 18.61 -14.86 12.93
CA ARG A 235 17.38 -15.55 13.31
C ARG A 235 16.36 -15.41 12.18
N LEU A 236 15.97 -16.54 11.61
CA LEU A 236 14.95 -16.67 10.58
C LEU A 236 13.83 -17.55 11.14
N ILE A 237 12.58 -17.07 11.08
CA ILE A 237 11.41 -17.90 11.46
C ILE A 237 11.26 -19.01 10.45
N ILE A 238 11.37 -18.69 9.16
CA ILE A 238 11.40 -19.70 8.10
C ILE A 238 12.84 -20.19 7.97
N HIS A 239 13.11 -21.39 8.45
CA HIS A 239 14.45 -21.99 8.53
C HIS A 239 15.14 -22.22 7.18
N LYS A 240 14.45 -21.97 6.04
CA LYS A 240 15.00 -22.15 4.69
C LYS A 240 15.44 -20.79 4.10
N PRO A 241 16.74 -20.48 4.01
CA PRO A 241 17.24 -19.23 3.43
C PRO A 241 16.75 -18.96 1.99
N ALA A 242 16.53 -20.02 1.21
CA ALA A 242 16.04 -19.93 -0.16
C ALA A 242 14.70 -19.19 -0.28
N VAL A 243 13.83 -19.25 0.75
CA VAL A 243 12.55 -18.55 0.78
C VAL A 243 12.77 -17.04 0.78
N TYR A 244 13.73 -16.55 1.56
CA TYR A 244 14.04 -15.11 1.62
C TYR A 244 14.58 -14.59 0.29
N TYR A 245 15.48 -15.33 -0.35
CA TYR A 245 15.97 -14.95 -1.69
C TYR A 245 14.87 -15.01 -2.75
N ALA A 246 13.98 -16.00 -2.69
CA ALA A 246 12.84 -16.10 -3.59
C ALA A 246 11.88 -14.91 -3.42
N VAL A 247 11.65 -14.47 -2.18
CA VAL A 247 10.80 -13.30 -1.89
C VAL A 247 11.45 -11.98 -2.32
N ILE A 248 12.78 -11.83 -2.14
CA ILE A 248 13.52 -10.69 -2.67
C ILE A 248 13.36 -10.62 -4.20
N GLY A 249 13.56 -11.74 -4.89
CA GLY A 249 13.37 -11.82 -6.34
C GLY A 249 11.93 -11.54 -6.77
N LEU A 250 10.95 -12.07 -6.04
CA LEU A 250 9.54 -11.82 -6.27
C LEU A 250 9.18 -10.34 -6.12
N ASP A 251 9.64 -9.68 -5.04
CA ASP A 251 9.37 -8.25 -4.82
C ASP A 251 9.97 -7.41 -5.97
N LEU A 252 11.20 -7.70 -6.39
CA LEU A 252 11.82 -7.02 -7.53
C LEU A 252 11.02 -7.21 -8.81
N CYS A 253 10.65 -8.44 -9.16
CA CYS A 253 9.85 -8.75 -10.34
C CYS A 253 8.51 -8.02 -10.33
N LEU A 254 7.80 -8.06 -9.20
CA LEU A 254 6.49 -7.41 -9.06
C LEU A 254 6.59 -5.88 -9.07
N ARG A 255 7.69 -5.30 -8.60
CA ARG A 255 7.95 -3.85 -8.71
C ARG A 255 8.28 -3.41 -10.13
N CYS A 256 8.73 -4.34 -10.97
CA CYS A 256 9.06 -4.08 -12.37
C CYS A 256 7.92 -4.38 -13.35
N THR A 257 6.71 -4.68 -12.87
CA THR A 257 5.54 -4.95 -13.73
C THR A 257 5.18 -3.80 -14.67
N TRP A 258 5.52 -2.56 -14.31
CA TRP A 258 5.34 -1.39 -15.17
C TRP A 258 6.17 -1.46 -16.48
N LEU A 259 7.24 -2.28 -16.53
CA LEU A 259 8.01 -2.53 -17.75
C LEU A 259 7.17 -3.21 -18.83
N MET A 260 6.08 -3.88 -18.48
CA MET A 260 5.15 -4.46 -19.45
C MET A 260 4.55 -3.38 -20.38
N LYS A 261 4.42 -2.14 -19.91
CA LYS A 261 3.97 -1.00 -20.73
C LYS A 261 5.01 -0.54 -21.75
N LEU A 262 6.27 -0.97 -21.63
CA LEU A 262 7.34 -0.61 -22.53
C LEU A 262 7.57 -1.63 -23.64
N THR A 263 6.95 -2.81 -23.53
CA THR A 263 7.16 -3.92 -24.46
C THR A 263 6.25 -3.73 -25.68
N PRO A 264 6.82 -3.50 -26.89
CA PRO A 264 6.03 -3.38 -28.13
C PRO A 264 5.13 -4.61 -28.33
N GLY A 265 3.85 -4.39 -28.58
CA GLY A 265 2.85 -5.46 -28.74
C GLY A 265 2.13 -5.90 -27.46
N LEU A 266 2.61 -5.51 -26.27
CA LEU A 266 1.90 -5.65 -25.01
C LEU A 266 1.15 -4.36 -24.61
N ASP A 267 1.36 -3.27 -25.34
CA ASP A 267 0.71 -1.98 -25.10
C ASP A 267 -0.82 -2.12 -25.15
N HIS A 268 -1.33 -2.85 -26.16
CA HIS A 268 -2.76 -3.14 -26.28
C HIS A 268 -3.28 -4.03 -25.14
N VAL A 269 -2.45 -4.92 -24.60
CA VAL A 269 -2.80 -5.76 -23.46
C VAL A 269 -2.78 -4.94 -22.17
N ALA A 270 -1.86 -3.99 -22.01
CA ALA A 270 -1.76 -3.15 -20.83
C ALA A 270 -2.92 -2.16 -20.68
N ASP A 271 -3.57 -1.78 -21.78
CA ASP A 271 -4.74 -0.87 -21.77
C ASP A 271 -6.07 -1.60 -21.59
N PHE A 272 -6.08 -2.93 -21.60
CA PHE A 272 -7.28 -3.72 -21.34
C PHE A 272 -7.62 -3.66 -19.84
N GLU A 273 -8.88 -3.46 -19.49
CA GLU A 273 -9.35 -3.37 -18.09
C GLU A 273 -8.97 -4.60 -17.24
N SER A 274 -8.96 -5.80 -17.86
CA SER A 274 -8.52 -7.03 -17.20
C SER A 274 -7.03 -7.02 -16.85
N SER A 275 -6.19 -6.43 -17.69
CA SER A 275 -4.75 -6.31 -17.43
C SER A 275 -4.46 -5.28 -16.34
N ILE A 276 -5.20 -4.17 -16.33
CA ILE A 276 -5.15 -3.20 -15.24
C ILE A 276 -5.51 -3.87 -13.91
N PHE A 277 -6.56 -4.69 -13.89
CA PHE A 277 -6.94 -5.46 -12.71
C PHE A 277 -5.84 -6.43 -12.26
N ILE A 278 -5.22 -7.17 -13.18
CA ILE A 278 -4.13 -8.11 -12.85
C ILE A 278 -2.94 -7.35 -12.26
N ILE A 279 -2.53 -6.22 -12.85
CA ILE A 279 -1.42 -5.42 -12.34
C ILE A 279 -1.72 -4.91 -10.92
N GLN A 280 -2.94 -4.45 -10.65
CA GLN A 280 -3.35 -4.03 -9.31
C GLN A 280 -3.38 -5.20 -8.33
N PHE A 281 -3.90 -6.35 -8.75
CA PHE A 281 -3.90 -7.56 -7.93
C PHE A 281 -2.47 -7.98 -7.57
N LEU A 282 -1.54 -7.97 -8.53
CA LEU A 282 -0.13 -8.29 -8.28
C LEU A 282 0.53 -7.30 -7.31
N GLU A 283 0.18 -6.01 -7.39
CA GLU A 283 0.68 -5.01 -6.43
C GLU A 283 0.15 -5.28 -5.00
N VAL A 284 -1.13 -5.61 -4.86
CA VAL A 284 -1.72 -5.97 -3.56
C VAL A 284 -1.11 -7.29 -3.05
N PHE A 285 -0.94 -8.28 -3.92
CA PHE A 285 -0.29 -9.55 -3.58
C PHE A 285 1.15 -9.35 -3.11
N ARG A 286 1.93 -8.52 -3.80
CA ARG A 286 3.28 -8.12 -3.38
C ARG A 286 3.26 -7.55 -1.96
N ARG A 287 2.33 -6.64 -1.66
CA ARG A 287 2.18 -6.05 -0.34
C ARG A 287 1.78 -7.09 0.71
N TRP A 288 0.93 -8.02 0.35
CA TRP A 288 0.54 -9.12 1.24
C TRP A 288 1.75 -9.98 1.62
N VAL A 289 2.60 -10.37 0.67
CA VAL A 289 3.85 -11.08 0.94
C VAL A 289 4.78 -10.25 1.82
N TRP A 290 4.95 -8.96 1.50
CA TRP A 290 5.81 -8.03 2.24
C TRP A 290 5.44 -7.96 3.73
N VAL A 291 4.15 -7.97 4.07
CA VAL A 291 3.65 -7.89 5.45
C VAL A 291 4.23 -8.99 6.33
N PHE A 292 4.29 -10.24 5.85
CA PHE A 292 4.81 -11.36 6.66
C PHE A 292 6.25 -11.12 7.11
N PHE A 293 7.12 -10.71 6.19
CA PHE A 293 8.54 -10.46 6.48
C PHE A 293 8.73 -9.19 7.32
N ARG A 294 7.88 -8.21 7.14
CA ARG A 294 7.90 -6.98 7.94
C ARG A 294 7.48 -7.24 9.39
N VAL A 295 6.44 -8.04 9.59
CA VAL A 295 5.98 -8.47 10.93
C VAL A 295 7.04 -9.35 11.59
N GLU A 296 7.64 -10.29 10.87
CA GLU A 296 8.74 -11.10 11.37
C GLU A 296 9.89 -10.25 11.87
N THR A 297 10.31 -9.24 11.10
CA THR A 297 11.39 -8.34 11.50
C THR A 297 11.07 -7.60 12.80
N GLU A 298 9.88 -7.05 12.90
CA GLU A 298 9.46 -6.30 14.09
C GLU A 298 9.35 -7.20 15.33
N TRP A 299 8.80 -8.39 15.16
CA TRP A 299 8.71 -9.37 16.24
C TRP A 299 10.09 -9.78 16.76
N LEU A 300 11.04 -10.05 15.85
CA LEU A 300 12.41 -10.37 16.23
C LEU A 300 13.12 -9.23 16.95
N ARG A 301 12.93 -7.99 16.50
CA ARG A 301 13.47 -6.79 17.15
C ARG A 301 12.96 -6.66 18.58
N ASN A 302 11.66 -6.84 18.80
CA ASN A 302 11.06 -6.74 20.13
C ASN A 302 11.48 -7.90 21.03
N THR A 303 11.59 -9.12 20.53
CA THR A 303 12.06 -10.28 21.30
C THR A 303 13.52 -10.12 21.71
N THR A 304 14.36 -9.56 20.85
CA THR A 304 15.78 -9.32 21.14
C THR A 304 15.97 -8.19 22.14
N SER A 305 15.08 -7.19 22.13
CA SER A 305 15.11 -6.06 23.08
C SER A 305 14.63 -6.42 24.50
N GLY A 306 14.25 -7.68 24.75
CA GLY A 306 13.81 -8.15 26.06
C GLY A 306 12.42 -7.68 26.49
N LEU A 307 11.66 -7.06 25.60
CA LEU A 307 10.31 -6.54 25.88
C LEU A 307 9.26 -7.65 26.03
N GLY A 308 9.55 -8.89 25.62
CA GLY A 308 8.67 -10.05 25.80
C GLY A 308 7.27 -9.93 25.20
N LEU A 309 7.04 -8.95 24.33
CA LEU A 309 5.73 -8.67 23.75
C LEU A 309 5.30 -9.78 22.77
N GLY A 310 4.05 -10.18 22.85
CA GLY A 310 3.42 -11.06 21.87
C GLY A 310 3.28 -10.39 20.50
N VAL A 311 2.99 -11.17 19.46
CA VAL A 311 2.75 -10.61 18.12
C VAL A 311 1.56 -9.65 18.11
N ASP A 312 0.53 -9.96 18.89
CA ASP A 312 -0.66 -9.12 19.02
C ASP A 312 -0.34 -7.80 19.70
N ASP A 313 0.50 -7.81 20.75
CA ASP A 313 0.93 -6.60 21.44
C ASP A 313 1.81 -5.71 20.55
N VAL A 314 2.62 -6.30 19.69
CA VAL A 314 3.45 -5.57 18.72
C VAL A 314 2.59 -4.88 17.65
N LEU A 315 1.55 -5.57 17.18
CA LEU A 315 0.67 -5.06 16.12
C LEU A 315 -0.37 -4.07 16.64
N LEU A 316 -0.94 -4.33 17.80
CA LEU A 316 -2.13 -3.66 18.30
C LEU A 316 -1.88 -2.74 19.50
N GLY A 317 -0.68 -2.81 20.09
CA GLY A 317 -0.35 -2.18 21.36
C GLY A 317 -0.77 -3.04 22.56
N VAL A 318 -0.20 -2.74 23.72
CA VAL A 318 -0.57 -3.39 24.98
C VAL A 318 -1.99 -2.94 25.33
N TYR A 319 -2.92 -3.86 25.29
CA TYR A 319 -4.31 -3.59 25.66
C TYR A 319 -4.43 -3.64 27.19
N ASP A 320 -4.47 -2.49 27.84
CA ASP A 320 -4.86 -2.42 29.23
C ASP A 320 -6.36 -2.65 29.35
N SER A 321 -6.74 -3.75 30.01
CA SER A 321 -8.15 -4.12 30.23
C SER A 321 -8.85 -3.20 31.24
N SER A 322 -8.14 -2.23 31.83
CA SER A 322 -8.69 -1.27 32.79
C SER A 322 -9.62 -0.22 32.15
N ASP A 323 -9.45 0.08 30.85
CA ASP A 323 -10.31 1.08 30.17
C ASP A 323 -11.71 0.56 29.81
N LYS A 324 -12.07 -0.65 30.23
CA LYS A 324 -13.37 -1.28 29.92
C LYS A 324 -14.51 -0.86 30.83
N TYR A 325 -14.24 -0.17 31.93
CA TYR A 325 -15.24 0.08 32.97
C TYR A 325 -15.73 1.53 33.08
N ASP A 326 -15.18 2.46 32.27
CA ASP A 326 -15.54 3.88 32.35
C ASP A 326 -16.37 4.40 31.18
N SER A 327 -17.09 3.53 30.48
CA SER A 327 -18.02 3.94 29.38
C SER A 327 -19.33 3.15 29.45
N ASP A 328 -20.05 3.30 30.58
CA ASP A 328 -21.50 3.10 30.65
C ASP A 328 -22.22 4.44 30.81
#